data_ccbdc1165c9b059565203d5aa6ed4079
#
_entry.id   ccbdc1165c9b059565203d5aa6ed4079
#
_cell.length_a   1.000
_cell.length_b   1.000
_cell.length_c   1.000
_cell.angle_alpha   90.00
_cell.angle_beta   90.00
_cell.angle_gamma   90.00
#
_symmetry.space_group_name_H-M   'P 1'
#
loop_
_entity.id
_entity.type
_entity.pdbx_description
1 polymer ?
#
loop_
_entity_poly.entity_id
_entity_poly.type
_entity_poly.pdbx_seq_one_letter_code
_entity_poly.pdbx_strand_id
1 'polypeptide(L)'
;MVMGFIDAYHKDLGIEPICRELAVAPSFWHEHAARLADASKRSARAQRDDVLRAQIERAYAASFGLYGTRKIWHQLRREGTKVAKCTVERLMRAMGLAVIRRGKKTITTISNPKALCPLDKVNREFKVTRPNALWVVDFTYVHT
;
A
#
# COMPACT_ATOMS: atom_id res chain seq x y z
N MET A 1 22.52 1.99 7.27
CA MET A 1 23.47 3.11 7.25
C MET A 1 24.92 2.62 7.20
N VAL A 2 25.38 1.73 8.12
CA VAL A 2 26.78 1.21 8.16
C VAL A 2 27.22 0.52 6.87
N MET A 3 26.41 -0.43 6.33
CA MET A 3 26.77 -1.13 5.10
C MET A 3 26.94 -0.21 3.89
N GLY A 4 26.05 0.76 3.72
CA GLY A 4 26.18 1.72 2.62
C GLY A 4 27.43 2.60 2.70
N PHE A 5 27.94 2.86 3.91
CA PHE A 5 29.21 3.56 4.09
C PHE A 5 30.39 2.66 3.65
N ILE A 6 30.40 1.40 4.07
CA ILE A 6 31.46 0.45 3.69
C ILE A 6 31.41 0.24 2.16
N ASP A 7 30.23 0.09 1.55
CA ASP A 7 30.07 -0.07 0.11
C ASP A 7 30.60 1.14 -0.70
N ALA A 8 30.47 2.34 -0.14
CA ALA A 8 30.96 3.57 -0.79
C ALA A 8 32.51 3.71 -0.72
N TYR A 9 33.13 3.32 0.39
CA TYR A 9 34.52 3.66 0.68
C TYR A 9 35.49 2.46 0.74
N HIS A 10 35.01 1.21 0.61
CA HIS A 10 35.85 0.02 0.73
C HIS A 10 37.00 -0.07 -0.31
N LYS A 11 36.80 0.57 -1.48
CA LYS A 11 37.83 0.60 -2.53
C LYS A 11 39.00 1.50 -2.19
N ASP A 12 38.75 2.59 -1.48
CA ASP A 12 39.75 3.62 -1.18
C ASP A 12 40.43 3.33 0.16
N LEU A 13 39.71 2.91 1.16
CA LEU A 13 40.17 2.76 2.55
C LEU A 13 40.39 1.30 2.96
N GLY A 14 39.90 0.33 2.17
CA GLY A 14 39.92 -1.08 2.54
C GLY A 14 38.79 -1.45 3.50
N ILE A 15 38.42 -2.73 3.51
CA ILE A 15 37.31 -3.25 4.33
C ILE A 15 37.70 -3.33 5.81
N GLU A 16 38.88 -3.90 6.09
CA GLU A 16 39.34 -4.15 7.48
C GLU A 16 39.48 -2.89 8.31
N PRO A 17 40.15 -1.80 7.83
CA PRO A 17 40.26 -0.56 8.59
C PRO A 17 38.89 0.06 8.90
N ILE A 18 37.99 0.10 7.92
CA ILE A 18 36.65 0.65 8.10
C ILE A 18 35.84 -0.18 9.13
N CYS A 19 35.91 -1.49 9.02
CA CYS A 19 35.23 -2.39 9.95
C CYS A 19 35.74 -2.27 11.38
N ARG A 20 37.04 -2.04 11.54
CA ARG A 20 37.67 -1.83 12.86
C ARG A 20 37.14 -0.55 13.51
N GLU A 21 37.12 0.56 12.79
CA GLU A 21 36.61 1.84 13.29
C GLU A 21 35.10 1.81 13.60
N LEU A 22 34.34 1.08 12.79
CA LEU A 22 32.91 0.95 12.99
C LEU A 22 32.51 -0.18 13.98
N ALA A 23 33.48 -0.88 14.57
CA ALA A 23 33.28 -2.03 15.46
C ALA A 23 32.38 -3.13 14.85
N VAL A 24 32.54 -3.40 13.55
CA VAL A 24 31.79 -4.41 12.80
C VAL A 24 32.74 -5.49 12.31
N ALA A 25 32.35 -6.76 12.40
CA ALA A 25 33.18 -7.84 11.87
C ALA A 25 33.23 -7.78 10.32
N PRO A 26 34.42 -7.88 9.69
CA PRO A 26 34.56 -7.89 8.22
C PRO A 26 33.73 -8.98 7.53
N SER A 27 33.56 -10.13 8.19
CA SER A 27 32.71 -11.24 7.70
C SER A 27 31.26 -10.83 7.42
N PHE A 28 30.73 -9.88 8.21
CA PHE A 28 29.38 -9.36 8.02
C PHE A 28 29.23 -8.59 6.71
N TRP A 29 30.24 -7.81 6.32
CA TRP A 29 30.24 -7.14 5.03
C TRP A 29 30.41 -8.15 3.88
N HIS A 30 31.32 -9.13 3.98
CA HIS A 30 31.50 -10.14 2.94
C HIS A 30 30.22 -10.96 2.73
N GLU A 31 29.52 -11.32 3.80
CA GLU A 31 28.24 -12.01 3.70
C GLU A 31 27.16 -11.13 3.04
N HIS A 32 27.12 -9.85 3.37
CA HIS A 32 26.21 -8.89 2.73
C HIS A 32 26.51 -8.76 1.24
N ALA A 33 27.77 -8.57 0.84
CA ALA A 33 28.18 -8.50 -0.56
C ALA A 33 27.88 -9.79 -1.33
N ALA A 34 28.10 -10.95 -0.73
CA ALA A 34 27.76 -12.24 -1.33
C ALA A 34 26.26 -12.40 -1.58
N ARG A 35 25.40 -11.92 -0.66
CA ARG A 35 23.94 -11.93 -0.81
C ARG A 35 23.44 -10.92 -1.85
N LEU A 36 24.17 -9.85 -2.09
CA LEU A 36 23.85 -8.90 -3.16
C LEU A 36 24.24 -9.47 -4.52
N ALA A 37 25.40 -10.12 -4.61
CA ALA A 37 25.88 -10.71 -5.85
C ALA A 37 25.09 -11.95 -6.28
N ASP A 38 24.59 -12.73 -5.33
CA ASP A 38 23.87 -13.98 -5.58
C ASP A 38 22.56 -14.05 -4.77
N ALA A 39 21.44 -13.93 -5.48
CA ALA A 39 20.11 -13.99 -4.89
C ALA A 39 19.82 -15.33 -4.19
N SER A 40 20.47 -16.43 -4.59
CA SER A 40 20.30 -17.76 -3.98
C SER A 40 20.82 -17.81 -2.55
N LYS A 41 21.79 -16.95 -2.19
CA LYS A 41 22.35 -16.84 -0.85
C LYS A 41 21.48 -16.01 0.12
N ARG A 42 20.40 -15.42 -0.38
CA ARG A 42 19.43 -14.72 0.47
C ARG A 42 18.57 -15.71 1.24
N SER A 43 18.03 -15.27 2.37
CA SER A 43 17.09 -16.11 3.12
C SER A 43 15.86 -16.48 2.27
N ALA A 44 15.27 -17.65 2.53
CA ALA A 44 14.06 -18.11 1.85
C ALA A 44 12.92 -17.07 1.91
N ARG A 45 12.84 -16.31 3.01
CA ARG A 45 11.90 -15.20 3.16
C ARG A 45 12.20 -14.07 2.16
N ALA A 46 13.47 -13.68 2.01
CA ALA A 46 13.87 -12.61 1.09
C ALA A 46 13.61 -12.99 -0.35
N GLN A 47 13.92 -14.23 -0.75
CA GLN A 47 13.64 -14.76 -2.09
C GLN A 47 12.14 -14.75 -2.37
N ARG A 48 11.33 -15.21 -1.42
CA ARG A 48 9.86 -15.15 -1.53
C ARG A 48 9.34 -13.71 -1.63
N ASP A 49 9.91 -12.79 -0.85
CA ASP A 49 9.54 -11.37 -0.90
C ASP A 49 9.84 -10.77 -2.26
N ASP A 50 10.94 -11.13 -2.92
CA ASP A 50 11.30 -10.65 -4.27
C ASP A 50 10.26 -11.11 -5.32
N VAL A 51 9.84 -12.37 -5.27
CA VAL A 51 8.76 -12.88 -6.13
C VAL A 51 7.44 -12.14 -5.87
N LEU A 52 7.11 -11.93 -4.59
CA LEU A 52 5.88 -11.22 -4.22
C LEU A 52 5.90 -9.75 -4.65
N ARG A 53 7.06 -9.07 -4.60
CA ARG A 53 7.19 -7.70 -5.09
C ARG A 53 6.81 -7.58 -6.56
N ALA A 54 7.34 -8.45 -7.40
CA ALA A 54 7.02 -8.45 -8.84
C ALA A 54 5.51 -8.69 -9.08
N GLN A 55 4.89 -9.59 -8.32
CA GLN A 55 3.45 -9.86 -8.43
C GLN A 55 2.60 -8.67 -7.95
N ILE A 56 2.98 -8.02 -6.85
CA ILE A 56 2.31 -6.84 -6.30
C ILE A 56 2.40 -5.69 -7.31
N GLU A 57 3.59 -5.42 -7.85
CA GLU A 57 3.84 -4.35 -8.82
C GLU A 57 3.00 -4.55 -10.08
N ARG A 58 2.97 -5.76 -10.63
CA ARG A 58 2.11 -6.12 -11.76
C ARG A 58 0.63 -5.86 -11.46
N ALA A 59 0.12 -6.32 -10.31
CA ALA A 59 -1.28 -6.14 -9.93
C ALA A 59 -1.62 -4.67 -9.67
N TYR A 60 -0.67 -3.89 -9.14
CA TYR A 60 -0.82 -2.46 -8.91
C TYR A 60 -0.85 -1.69 -10.24
N ALA A 61 0.07 -1.99 -11.17
CA ALA A 61 0.09 -1.39 -12.50
C ALA A 61 -1.18 -1.72 -13.29
N ALA A 62 -1.64 -2.97 -13.27
CA ALA A 62 -2.89 -3.40 -13.92
C ALA A 62 -4.13 -2.67 -13.38
N SER A 63 -4.07 -2.14 -12.16
CA SER A 63 -5.14 -1.35 -11.55
C SER A 63 -4.96 0.16 -11.71
N PHE A 64 -4.05 0.62 -12.58
CA PHE A 64 -3.71 2.04 -12.76
C PHE A 64 -3.30 2.74 -11.45
N GLY A 65 -2.67 2.02 -10.51
CA GLY A 65 -2.29 2.55 -9.22
C GLY A 65 -3.45 2.82 -8.24
N LEU A 66 -4.65 2.36 -8.54
CA LEU A 66 -5.85 2.64 -7.74
C LEU A 66 -6.10 1.63 -6.62
N TYR A 67 -5.47 0.44 -6.69
CA TYR A 67 -5.70 -0.60 -5.72
C TYR A 67 -4.83 -0.43 -4.48
N GLY A 68 -5.49 -0.40 -3.31
CA GLY A 68 -4.82 -0.48 -2.02
C GLY A 68 -4.54 -1.91 -1.59
N THR A 69 -3.81 -2.06 -0.50
CA THR A 69 -3.37 -3.33 0.08
C THR A 69 -4.46 -4.40 0.10
N ARG A 70 -5.68 -4.05 0.52
CA ARG A 70 -6.79 -5.02 0.59
C ARG A 70 -7.18 -5.55 -0.79
N LYS A 71 -7.29 -4.69 -1.80
CA LYS A 71 -7.66 -5.09 -3.17
C LYS A 71 -6.54 -5.88 -3.83
N ILE A 72 -5.27 -5.46 -3.69
CA ILE A 72 -4.10 -6.19 -4.16
C ILE A 72 -4.03 -7.57 -3.52
N TRP A 73 -4.20 -7.68 -2.20
CA TRP A 73 -4.22 -8.96 -1.52
C TRP A 73 -5.32 -9.90 -2.04
N HIS A 74 -6.54 -9.40 -2.27
CA HIS A 74 -7.62 -10.21 -2.86
C HIS A 74 -7.29 -10.63 -4.29
N GLN A 75 -6.65 -9.75 -5.09
CA GLN A 75 -6.24 -10.07 -6.45
C GLN A 75 -5.20 -11.20 -6.46
N LEU A 76 -4.15 -11.10 -5.66
CA LEU A 76 -3.13 -12.15 -5.52
C LEU A 76 -3.73 -13.49 -5.08
N ARG A 77 -4.71 -13.46 -4.17
CA ARG A 77 -5.42 -14.69 -3.75
C ARG A 77 -6.24 -15.31 -4.87
N ARG A 78 -6.90 -14.51 -5.70
CA ARG A 78 -7.63 -15.00 -6.89
C ARG A 78 -6.68 -15.64 -7.90
N GLU A 79 -5.46 -15.13 -8.00
CA GLU A 79 -4.40 -15.68 -8.84
C GLU A 79 -3.68 -16.89 -8.21
N GLY A 80 -4.18 -17.40 -7.08
CA GLY A 80 -3.65 -18.57 -6.40
C GLY A 80 -2.46 -18.31 -5.46
N THR A 81 -2.01 -17.06 -5.30
CA THR A 81 -0.90 -16.73 -4.41
C THR A 81 -1.34 -16.73 -2.95
N LYS A 82 -0.83 -17.68 -2.16
CA LYS A 82 -1.09 -17.77 -0.71
C LYS A 82 -0.17 -16.80 0.04
N VAL A 83 -0.67 -15.63 0.40
CA VAL A 83 0.07 -14.59 1.12
C VAL A 83 -0.82 -13.95 2.20
N ALA A 84 -0.22 -13.59 3.33
CA ALA A 84 -0.90 -12.84 4.37
C ALA A 84 -1.04 -11.35 3.98
N LYS A 85 -2.15 -10.72 4.34
CA LYS A 85 -2.41 -9.30 4.07
C LYS A 85 -1.31 -8.38 4.63
N CYS A 86 -0.81 -8.67 5.84
CA CYS A 86 0.27 -7.90 6.48
C CYS A 86 1.57 -7.94 5.67
N THR A 87 1.88 -9.07 5.00
CA THR A 87 3.04 -9.18 4.12
C THR A 87 2.88 -8.28 2.90
N VAL A 88 1.71 -8.28 2.27
CA VAL A 88 1.42 -7.39 1.14
C VAL A 88 1.53 -5.92 1.56
N GLU A 89 0.98 -5.57 2.73
CA GLU A 89 1.07 -4.20 3.28
C GLU A 89 2.52 -3.77 3.51
N ARG A 90 3.33 -4.63 4.13
CA ARG A 90 4.75 -4.38 4.38
C ARG A 90 5.52 -4.17 3.07
N LEU A 91 5.30 -5.02 2.07
CA LEU A 91 5.98 -4.94 0.78
C LEU A 91 5.53 -3.70 0.00
N MET A 92 4.23 -3.40 -0.08
CA MET A 92 3.74 -2.18 -0.72
C MET A 92 4.33 -0.92 -0.09
N ARG A 93 4.41 -0.87 1.25
CA ARG A 93 5.05 0.25 1.97
C ARG A 93 6.54 0.36 1.62
N ALA A 94 7.26 -0.76 1.59
CA ALA A 94 8.68 -0.78 1.23
C ALA A 94 8.94 -0.36 -0.23
N MET A 95 7.99 -0.58 -1.13
CA MET A 95 8.05 -0.18 -2.55
C MET A 95 7.51 1.24 -2.78
N GLY A 96 7.06 1.96 -1.73
CA GLY A 96 6.45 3.28 -1.86
C GLY A 96 5.10 3.29 -2.59
N LEU A 97 4.44 2.14 -2.74
CA LEU A 97 3.16 2.03 -3.42
C LEU A 97 2.04 2.49 -2.49
N ALA A 98 1.49 3.65 -2.78
CA ALA A 98 0.41 4.26 -2.01
C ALA A 98 -0.85 4.40 -2.87
N VAL A 99 -2.02 4.25 -2.24
CA VAL A 99 -3.31 4.53 -2.88
C VAL A 99 -3.48 6.04 -3.01
N ILE A 100 -3.93 6.49 -4.16
CA ILE A 100 -4.42 7.85 -4.32
C ILE A 100 -5.68 7.98 -3.45
N ARG A 101 -5.56 8.67 -2.33
CA ARG A 101 -6.73 9.02 -1.52
C ARG A 101 -7.48 10.13 -2.24
N ARG A 102 -8.80 9.99 -2.38
CA ARG A 102 -9.63 11.11 -2.77
C ARG A 102 -9.27 12.30 -1.88
N GLY A 103 -9.18 13.47 -2.48
CA GLY A 103 -8.89 14.72 -1.79
C GLY A 103 -9.85 15.00 -0.62
N LYS A 104 -9.66 16.10 0.05
CA LYS A 104 -10.48 16.53 1.19
C LYS A 104 -11.96 16.48 0.79
N LYS A 105 -12.77 15.79 1.62
CA LYS A 105 -14.22 15.69 1.41
C LYS A 105 -14.80 17.11 1.33
N THR A 106 -15.36 17.47 0.18
CA THR A 106 -16.04 18.76 0.03
C THR A 106 -17.29 18.75 0.91
N ILE A 107 -17.33 19.61 1.90
CA ILE A 107 -18.50 19.82 2.74
C ILE A 107 -19.37 20.82 2.01
N THR A 108 -20.46 20.37 1.41
CA THR A 108 -21.41 21.22 0.68
C THR A 108 -22.51 21.79 1.55
N THR A 109 -22.66 21.26 2.78
CA THR A 109 -23.72 21.66 3.71
C THR A 109 -23.11 22.06 5.05
N ILE A 110 -23.45 23.24 5.52
CA ILE A 110 -23.14 23.67 6.89
C ILE A 110 -24.34 23.29 7.75
N SER A 111 -24.13 22.35 8.65
CA SER A 111 -25.16 21.91 9.57
C SER A 111 -25.40 22.98 10.64
N ASN A 112 -26.65 23.38 10.84
CA ASN A 112 -27.05 24.22 11.96
C ASN A 112 -27.57 23.35 13.11
N PRO A 113 -26.81 23.16 14.19
CA PRO A 113 -27.21 22.29 15.30
C PRO A 113 -28.44 22.78 16.08
N LYS A 114 -28.83 24.06 15.90
CA LYS A 114 -30.00 24.66 16.53
C LYS A 114 -31.27 24.56 15.67
N ALA A 115 -31.14 24.16 14.38
CA ALA A 115 -32.29 24.00 13.52
C ALA A 115 -33.01 22.68 13.84
N LEU A 116 -34.32 22.73 13.92
CA LEU A 116 -35.14 21.53 14.02
C LEU A 116 -34.94 20.68 12.75
N CYS A 117 -34.54 19.42 12.95
CA CYS A 117 -34.41 18.48 11.84
C CYS A 117 -35.80 18.19 11.27
N PRO A 118 -36.03 18.34 9.95
CA PRO A 118 -37.30 17.96 9.34
C PRO A 118 -37.59 16.49 9.63
N LEU A 119 -38.81 16.20 10.07
CA LEU A 119 -39.25 14.82 10.27
C LEU A 119 -39.28 14.06 8.93
N ASP A 120 -38.96 12.78 9.00
CA ASP A 120 -39.12 11.88 7.88
C ASP A 120 -40.62 11.72 7.56
N LYS A 121 -41.04 12.33 6.45
CA LYS A 121 -42.47 12.34 6.04
C LYS A 121 -42.95 10.98 5.54
N VAL A 122 -42.04 10.08 5.20
CA VAL A 122 -42.36 8.76 4.67
C VAL A 122 -42.11 7.62 5.66
N ASN A 123 -41.56 7.91 6.84
CA ASN A 123 -41.23 6.92 7.86
C ASN A 123 -40.40 5.74 7.32
N ARG A 124 -39.54 6.01 6.32
CA ARG A 124 -38.77 5.00 5.56
C ARG A 124 -39.62 3.96 4.81
N GLU A 125 -40.89 4.22 4.63
CA GLU A 125 -41.78 3.39 3.83
C GLU A 125 -41.75 3.81 2.35
N PHE A 126 -40.84 3.22 1.58
CA PHE A 126 -40.63 3.54 0.16
C PHE A 126 -41.50 2.66 -0.78
N LYS A 127 -42.33 1.76 -0.22
CA LYS A 127 -43.22 0.92 -1.00
C LYS A 127 -44.55 1.64 -1.17
N VAL A 128 -44.95 1.85 -2.42
CA VAL A 128 -46.23 2.49 -2.76
C VAL A 128 -47.07 1.58 -3.65
N THR A 129 -48.40 1.69 -3.55
CA THR A 129 -49.36 0.81 -4.25
C THR A 129 -49.75 1.30 -5.64
N ARG A 130 -49.40 2.54 -6.00
CA ARG A 130 -49.72 3.15 -7.29
C ARG A 130 -48.58 4.01 -7.82
N PRO A 131 -48.43 4.17 -9.15
CA PRO A 131 -47.47 5.09 -9.76
C PRO A 131 -47.66 6.54 -9.27
N ASN A 132 -46.55 7.29 -9.19
CA ASN A 132 -46.54 8.71 -8.81
C ASN A 132 -47.07 9.02 -7.39
N ALA A 133 -47.17 8.04 -6.51
CA ALA A 133 -47.59 8.26 -5.12
C ALA A 133 -46.42 8.75 -4.25
N LEU A 134 -45.18 8.44 -4.62
CA LEU A 134 -43.97 8.89 -3.95
C LEU A 134 -42.87 9.22 -4.97
N TRP A 135 -42.28 10.38 -4.80
CA TRP A 135 -41.10 10.81 -5.56
C TRP A 135 -39.90 10.94 -4.63
N VAL A 136 -38.83 10.25 -4.96
CA VAL A 136 -37.53 10.39 -4.26
C VAL A 136 -36.54 11.02 -5.22
N VAL A 137 -35.96 12.15 -4.85
CA VAL A 137 -35.06 12.94 -5.69
C VAL A 137 -33.70 13.07 -4.99
N ASP A 138 -32.63 12.88 -5.74
CA ASP A 138 -31.26 13.14 -5.30
C ASP A 138 -30.57 14.09 -6.29
N PHE A 139 -29.63 14.88 -5.77
CA PHE A 139 -28.85 15.81 -6.59
C PHE A 139 -27.40 15.34 -6.68
N THR A 140 -26.94 15.07 -7.90
CA THR A 140 -25.55 14.74 -8.18
C THR A 140 -24.88 15.89 -8.94
N TYR A 141 -23.76 16.39 -8.41
CA TYR A 141 -22.96 17.38 -9.10
C TYR A 141 -22.00 16.68 -10.06
N VAL A 142 -22.07 17.02 -11.34
CA VAL A 142 -21.11 16.59 -12.35
C VAL A 142 -20.17 17.76 -12.59
N HIS A 143 -18.88 17.55 -12.40
CA HIS A 143 -17.84 18.52 -12.81
C HIS A 143 -17.74 18.47 -14.33
N THR A 144 -17.98 19.60 -14.96
CA THR A 144 -17.69 19.86 -16.37
C THR A 144 -16.32 20.48 -16.52
#